data_fec6ed86e5160777008ff5c2189f362b
#
_entry.id   fec6ed86e5160777008ff5c2189f362b
#
_cell.length_a   1.000
_cell.length_b   1.000
_cell.length_c   1.000
_cell.angle_alpha   90.00
_cell.angle_beta   90.00
_cell.angle_gamma   90.00
#
_symmetry.space_group_name_H-M   'P 1'
#
loop_
_entity.id
_entity.type
_entity.pdbx_description
1 polymer ?
#
loop_
_entity_poly.entity_id
_entity_poly.type
_entity_poly.pdbx_seq_one_letter_code
_entity_poly.pdbx_strand_id
1 'polypeptide(L)'
;MIMESIIATDIKSFLFSNGLISDHQFGFRPGHSTLDMLLLFSKQWVEVLNARHEIRAISLDISSAFDTDWHPALLTKLSSYGIQGHLHSWLAEFLSCHNQRVALNGVLSSPHPVQAGVPQGSVLAPVLSLVFINDLSDSLQHPLYLLDDDSTLCRTICNPSDEQAAASSLFADLDKITSWSNTWNMSFNPDKSHTHYLSPKGPFGTPPHLLSQQSS
;
A
#
# COMPACT_ATOMS: atom_id res chain seq x y z
N MET A 1 -6.29 23.06 -9.64
CA MET A 1 -6.58 21.97 -10.60
C MET A 1 -5.65 21.97 -11.81
N ILE A 2 -5.60 23.00 -12.70
CA ILE A 2 -4.70 22.96 -13.88
C ILE A 2 -3.22 22.81 -13.48
N MET A 3 -2.75 23.62 -12.53
CA MET A 3 -1.37 23.55 -12.03
C MET A 3 -1.04 22.20 -11.40
N GLU A 4 -1.96 21.66 -10.59
CA GLU A 4 -1.82 20.34 -10.00
C GLU A 4 -1.69 19.24 -11.07
N SER A 5 -2.47 19.31 -12.16
CA SER A 5 -2.37 18.36 -13.27
C SER A 5 -1.00 18.39 -13.96
N ILE A 6 -0.44 19.58 -14.17
CA ILE A 6 0.89 19.71 -14.77
C ILE A 6 1.92 19.07 -13.83
N ILE A 7 1.93 19.46 -12.57
CA ILE A 7 2.87 18.96 -11.56
C ILE A 7 2.70 17.43 -11.37
N ALA A 8 1.49 16.93 -11.31
CA ALA A 8 1.23 15.50 -11.19
C ALA A 8 1.77 14.72 -12.41
N THR A 9 1.63 15.28 -13.59
CA THR A 9 2.16 14.69 -14.84
C THR A 9 3.68 14.67 -14.83
N ASP A 10 4.31 15.75 -14.42
CA ASP A 10 5.77 15.86 -14.36
C ASP A 10 6.36 14.90 -13.30
N ILE A 11 5.76 14.85 -12.11
CA ILE A 11 6.17 13.91 -11.05
C ILE A 11 6.01 12.47 -11.52
N LYS A 12 4.86 12.10 -12.11
CA LYS A 12 4.65 10.76 -12.67
C LYS A 12 5.70 10.44 -13.73
N SER A 13 5.89 11.33 -14.70
CA SER A 13 6.88 11.15 -15.76
C SER A 13 8.28 10.90 -15.18
N PHE A 14 8.67 11.69 -14.19
CA PHE A 14 9.96 11.54 -13.50
C PHE A 14 10.07 10.18 -12.80
N LEU A 15 9.09 9.80 -12.00
CA LEU A 15 9.11 8.56 -11.21
C LEU A 15 9.18 7.33 -12.13
N PHE A 16 8.33 7.29 -13.17
CA PHE A 16 8.26 6.13 -14.07
C PHE A 16 9.44 6.05 -15.04
N SER A 17 9.91 7.18 -15.56
CA SER A 17 11.07 7.20 -16.48
C SER A 17 12.37 6.80 -15.78
N ASN A 18 12.47 6.99 -14.48
CA ASN A 18 13.64 6.60 -13.68
C ASN A 18 13.48 5.25 -12.97
N GLY A 19 12.39 4.51 -13.22
CA GLY A 19 12.15 3.21 -12.60
C GLY A 19 12.06 3.25 -11.08
N LEU A 20 11.56 4.35 -10.51
CA LEU A 20 11.48 4.57 -9.07
C LEU A 20 10.24 3.96 -8.42
N ILE A 21 9.30 3.48 -9.22
CA ILE A 21 8.08 2.83 -8.74
C ILE A 21 8.22 1.31 -8.87
N SER A 22 7.88 0.62 -7.79
CA SER A 22 7.92 -0.85 -7.71
C SER A 22 7.09 -1.51 -8.81
N ASP A 23 7.58 -2.61 -9.38
CA ASP A 23 6.83 -3.40 -10.37
C ASP A 23 5.61 -4.10 -9.77
N HIS A 24 5.54 -4.21 -8.46
CA HIS A 24 4.40 -4.75 -7.74
C HIS A 24 3.31 -3.71 -7.44
N GLN A 25 3.51 -2.45 -7.86
CA GLN A 25 2.52 -1.38 -7.73
C GLN A 25 1.59 -1.36 -8.94
N PHE A 26 0.31 -1.64 -8.74
CA PHE A 26 -0.73 -1.65 -9.77
C PHE A 26 -1.65 -0.42 -9.69
N GLY A 27 -1.90 0.09 -8.49
CA GLY A 27 -2.71 1.30 -8.27
C GLY A 27 -2.02 2.55 -8.82
N PHE A 28 -2.79 3.45 -9.44
CA PHE A 28 -2.36 4.76 -9.95
C PHE A 28 -1.18 4.75 -10.93
N ARG A 29 -0.77 3.58 -11.40
CA ARG A 29 0.32 3.39 -12.36
C ARG A 29 -0.20 3.42 -13.80
N PRO A 30 0.36 4.23 -14.72
CA PRO A 30 -0.02 4.23 -16.12
C PRO A 30 0.15 2.86 -16.77
N GLY A 31 -0.86 2.41 -17.53
CA GLY A 31 -0.84 1.13 -18.21
C GLY A 31 -1.02 -0.09 -17.30
N HIS A 32 -1.34 0.11 -16.03
CA HIS A 32 -1.71 -0.94 -15.07
C HIS A 32 -3.12 -0.69 -14.54
N SER A 33 -3.81 -1.77 -14.23
CA SER A 33 -5.18 -1.73 -13.72
C SER A 33 -5.43 -2.88 -12.72
N THR A 34 -6.54 -2.80 -12.01
CA THR A 34 -7.03 -3.91 -11.18
C THR A 34 -7.16 -5.20 -11.98
N LEU A 35 -7.58 -5.11 -13.25
CA LEU A 35 -7.71 -6.26 -14.14
C LEU A 35 -6.33 -6.91 -14.41
N ASP A 36 -5.29 -6.13 -14.63
CA ASP A 36 -3.94 -6.65 -14.86
C ASP A 36 -3.42 -7.40 -13.64
N MET A 37 -3.66 -6.88 -12.43
CA MET A 37 -3.31 -7.56 -11.18
C MET A 37 -4.09 -8.87 -11.02
N LEU A 38 -5.40 -8.87 -11.28
CA LEU A 38 -6.22 -10.08 -11.21
C LEU A 38 -5.82 -11.13 -12.25
N LEU A 39 -5.46 -10.72 -13.46
CA LEU A 39 -4.93 -11.61 -14.50
C LEU A 39 -3.57 -12.20 -14.08
N LEU A 40 -2.69 -11.40 -13.49
CA LEU A 40 -1.42 -11.87 -12.96
C LEU A 40 -1.64 -12.92 -11.87
N PHE A 41 -2.50 -12.64 -10.89
CA PHE A 41 -2.85 -13.60 -9.83
C PHE A 41 -3.47 -14.87 -10.42
N SER A 42 -4.45 -14.73 -11.31
CA SER A 42 -5.11 -15.87 -11.93
C SER A 42 -4.09 -16.77 -12.64
N LYS A 43 -3.19 -16.18 -13.42
CA LYS A 43 -2.14 -16.93 -14.11
C LYS A 43 -1.20 -17.63 -13.11
N GLN A 44 -0.61 -16.89 -12.19
CA GLN A 44 0.36 -17.42 -11.22
C GLN A 44 -0.27 -18.51 -10.34
N TRP A 45 -1.49 -18.27 -9.84
CA TRP A 45 -2.16 -19.22 -8.96
C TRP A 45 -2.56 -20.49 -9.69
N VAL A 46 -3.04 -20.40 -10.93
CA VAL A 46 -3.33 -21.59 -11.76
C VAL A 46 -2.06 -22.39 -12.04
N GLU A 47 -0.94 -21.75 -12.36
CA GLU A 47 0.34 -22.42 -12.57
C GLU A 47 0.81 -23.17 -11.31
N VAL A 48 0.74 -22.53 -10.15
CA VAL A 48 1.10 -23.12 -8.86
C VAL A 48 0.21 -24.30 -8.50
N LEU A 49 -1.11 -24.17 -8.66
CA LEU A 49 -2.07 -25.24 -8.35
C LEU A 49 -1.95 -26.42 -9.32
N ASN A 50 -1.66 -26.17 -10.60
CA ASN A 50 -1.40 -27.23 -11.59
C ASN A 50 -0.11 -27.98 -11.26
N ALA A 51 0.89 -27.32 -10.69
CA ALA A 51 2.10 -27.94 -10.18
C ALA A 51 1.90 -28.72 -8.86
N ARG A 52 0.66 -28.81 -8.36
CA ARG A 52 0.29 -29.44 -7.07
C ARG A 52 0.90 -28.73 -5.84
N HIS A 53 1.23 -27.47 -5.99
CA HIS A 53 1.68 -26.61 -4.91
C HIS A 53 0.52 -25.85 -4.28
N GLU A 54 0.76 -25.23 -3.14
CA GLU A 54 -0.22 -24.45 -2.39
C GLU A 54 0.17 -22.95 -2.36
N ILE A 55 -0.81 -22.10 -2.13
CA ILE A 55 -0.61 -20.66 -2.01
C ILE A 55 -1.15 -20.18 -0.67
N ARG A 56 -0.35 -19.38 0.00
CA ARG A 56 -0.79 -18.54 1.12
C ARG A 56 -0.78 -17.10 0.65
N ALA A 57 -1.92 -16.44 0.73
CA ALA A 57 -2.04 -15.01 0.45
C ALA A 57 -2.64 -14.29 1.64
N ILE A 58 -2.11 -13.13 1.97
CA ILE A 58 -2.58 -12.27 3.06
C ILE A 58 -2.95 -10.94 2.45
N SER A 59 -4.25 -10.64 2.43
CA SER A 59 -4.76 -9.32 2.05
C SER A 59 -4.72 -8.42 3.27
N LEU A 60 -4.12 -7.25 3.12
CA LEU A 60 -4.02 -6.21 4.15
C LEU A 60 -4.72 -4.95 3.62
N ASP A 61 -5.64 -4.42 4.42
CA ASP A 61 -6.36 -3.16 4.15
C ASP A 61 -5.67 -2.02 4.89
N ILE A 62 -5.27 -0.98 4.17
CA ILE A 62 -4.69 0.21 4.78
C ILE A 62 -5.81 1.10 5.28
N SER A 63 -5.78 1.40 6.58
CA SER A 63 -6.80 2.25 7.21
C SER A 63 -6.70 3.68 6.69
N SER A 64 -7.72 4.14 5.92
CA SER A 64 -7.83 5.53 5.48
C SER A 64 -6.56 6.06 4.79
N ALA A 65 -5.99 5.32 3.84
CA ALA A 65 -4.69 5.60 3.23
C ALA A 65 -4.53 7.08 2.85
N PHE A 66 -5.50 7.68 2.14
CA PHE A 66 -5.43 9.07 1.71
C PHE A 66 -5.58 10.10 2.86
N ASP A 67 -6.11 9.71 4.00
CA ASP A 67 -6.36 10.60 5.14
C ASP A 67 -5.24 10.54 6.18
N THR A 68 -4.36 9.53 6.10
CA THR A 68 -3.33 9.26 7.11
C THR A 68 -1.90 9.54 6.63
N ASP A 69 -1.68 9.86 5.36
CA ASP A 69 -0.36 10.19 4.83
C ASP A 69 0.27 11.34 5.64
N TRP A 70 1.18 11.00 6.53
CA TRP A 70 1.83 11.98 7.40
C TRP A 70 2.73 12.91 6.60
N HIS A 71 2.42 14.21 6.56
CA HIS A 71 3.08 15.18 5.68
C HIS A 71 4.61 15.20 5.81
N PRO A 72 5.22 15.22 7.01
CA PRO A 72 6.68 15.18 7.14
C PRO A 72 7.30 13.90 6.54
N ALA A 73 6.64 12.75 6.70
CA ALA A 73 7.09 11.49 6.12
C ALA A 73 7.03 11.53 4.59
N LEU A 74 5.91 11.98 4.04
CA LEU A 74 5.72 12.14 2.60
C LEU A 74 6.77 13.06 1.99
N LEU A 75 7.05 14.20 2.61
CA LEU A 75 8.08 15.14 2.17
C LEU A 75 9.49 14.52 2.24
N THR A 76 9.77 13.73 3.27
CA THR A 76 11.03 12.99 3.39
C THR A 76 11.18 11.99 2.25
N LYS A 77 10.13 11.22 1.96
CA LYS A 77 10.13 10.25 0.85
C LYS A 77 10.27 10.93 -0.51
N LEU A 78 9.55 12.01 -0.76
CA LEU A 78 9.71 12.82 -1.98
C LEU A 78 11.17 13.27 -2.17
N SER A 79 11.79 13.76 -1.10
CA SER A 79 13.21 14.15 -1.14
C SER A 79 14.14 12.98 -1.44
N SER A 80 13.88 11.78 -0.90
CA SER A 80 14.67 10.56 -1.17
C SER A 80 14.55 10.09 -2.62
N TYR A 81 13.42 10.33 -3.27
CA TYR A 81 13.22 10.09 -4.71
C TYR A 81 13.85 11.17 -5.59
N GLY A 82 14.49 12.19 -5.02
CA GLY A 82 15.15 13.27 -5.77
C GLY A 82 14.25 14.45 -6.09
N ILE A 83 13.02 14.50 -5.58
CA ILE A 83 12.12 15.64 -5.71
C ILE A 83 12.49 16.68 -4.65
N GLN A 84 13.30 17.67 -5.05
CA GLN A 84 13.91 18.67 -4.17
C GLN A 84 13.70 20.11 -4.68
N GLY A 85 14.24 21.08 -3.97
CA GLY A 85 14.22 22.49 -4.36
C GLY A 85 12.83 23.11 -4.37
N HIS A 86 12.56 23.97 -5.37
CA HIS A 86 11.31 24.73 -5.45
C HIS A 86 10.06 23.86 -5.51
N LEU A 87 10.10 22.72 -6.20
CA LEU A 87 8.98 21.80 -6.29
C LEU A 87 8.67 21.20 -4.92
N HIS A 88 9.70 20.76 -4.19
CA HIS A 88 9.53 20.22 -2.83
C HIS A 88 8.93 21.26 -1.88
N SER A 89 9.43 22.50 -1.92
CA SER A 89 8.88 23.60 -1.10
C SER A 89 7.43 23.90 -1.44
N TRP A 90 7.09 23.88 -2.74
CA TRP A 90 5.71 24.07 -3.17
C TRP A 90 4.79 22.94 -2.71
N LEU A 91 5.25 21.68 -2.78
CA LEU A 91 4.49 20.54 -2.26
C LEU A 91 4.29 20.61 -0.74
N ALA A 92 5.29 21.10 0.01
CA ALA A 92 5.17 21.31 1.44
C ALA A 92 4.11 22.40 1.77
N GLU A 93 4.08 23.48 1.01
CA GLU A 93 3.05 24.51 1.12
C GLU A 93 1.67 23.97 0.74
N PHE A 94 1.58 23.24 -0.38
CA PHE A 94 0.35 22.60 -0.84
C PHE A 94 -0.24 21.69 0.25
N LEU A 95 0.55 20.88 0.93
CA LEU A 95 0.08 20.00 2.00
C LEU A 95 -0.30 20.75 3.27
N SER A 96 0.44 21.81 3.66
CA SER A 96 0.23 22.51 4.92
C SER A 96 -0.86 23.59 4.89
N CYS A 97 -1.25 24.10 3.73
CA CYS A 97 -2.22 25.19 3.61
C CYS A 97 -3.69 24.76 3.67
N HIS A 98 -3.98 23.53 4.05
CA HIS A 98 -5.35 23.02 4.11
C HIS A 98 -5.93 23.11 5.52
N ASN A 99 -7.19 23.56 5.60
CA ASN A 99 -7.97 23.58 6.82
C ASN A 99 -9.28 22.81 6.61
N GLN A 100 -9.70 22.09 7.63
CA GLN A 100 -10.98 21.38 7.64
C GLN A 100 -11.94 22.02 8.64
N ARG A 101 -13.25 21.90 8.35
CA ARG A 101 -14.34 22.33 9.24
C ARG A 101 -15.42 21.27 9.25
N VAL A 102 -16.03 21.07 10.38
CA VAL A 102 -17.22 20.23 10.51
C VAL A 102 -18.46 21.10 10.26
N ALA A 103 -19.34 20.64 9.36
CA ALA A 103 -20.64 21.26 9.12
C ALA A 103 -21.73 20.40 9.76
N LEU A 104 -22.51 20.95 10.69
CA LEU A 104 -23.64 20.29 11.33
C LEU A 104 -24.83 21.25 11.36
N ASN A 105 -25.96 20.85 10.82
CA ASN A 105 -27.21 21.65 10.79
C ASN A 105 -27.01 23.11 10.30
N GLY A 106 -26.16 23.31 9.28
CA GLY A 106 -25.87 24.62 8.70
C GLY A 106 -24.87 25.49 9.52
N VAL A 107 -24.36 24.99 10.62
CA VAL A 107 -23.34 25.65 11.43
C VAL A 107 -21.97 25.04 11.13
N LEU A 108 -20.96 25.89 10.94
CA LEU A 108 -19.57 25.47 10.71
C LEU A 108 -18.76 25.60 12.00
N SER A 109 -17.90 24.62 12.27
CA SER A 109 -16.90 24.72 13.33
C SER A 109 -15.82 25.76 12.98
N SER A 110 -14.98 26.12 13.96
CA SER A 110 -13.71 26.79 13.68
C SER A 110 -12.85 25.97 12.72
N PRO A 111 -12.01 26.62 11.87
CA PRO A 111 -11.08 25.91 11.02
C PRO A 111 -9.99 25.24 11.85
N HIS A 112 -9.66 23.99 11.50
CA HIS A 112 -8.52 23.25 12.05
C HIS A 112 -7.56 22.89 10.94
N PRO A 113 -6.23 23.08 11.13
CA PRO A 113 -5.24 22.69 10.11
C PRO A 113 -5.24 21.18 9.92
N VAL A 114 -5.10 20.76 8.68
CA VAL A 114 -4.92 19.36 8.29
C VAL A 114 -3.44 19.03 8.40
N GLN A 115 -3.08 18.07 9.25
CA GLN A 115 -1.68 17.68 9.53
C GLN A 115 -1.27 16.37 8.86
N ALA A 116 -2.22 15.63 8.34
CA ALA A 116 -2.02 14.39 7.61
C ALA A 116 -3.07 14.25 6.51
N GLY A 117 -2.81 13.37 5.57
CA GLY A 117 -3.64 13.09 4.42
C GLY A 117 -3.41 14.04 3.26
N VAL A 118 -3.84 13.58 2.10
CA VAL A 118 -3.78 14.34 0.86
C VAL A 118 -5.19 14.85 0.52
N PRO A 119 -5.34 16.08 -0.03
CA PRO A 119 -6.66 16.64 -0.29
C PRO A 119 -7.48 15.74 -1.21
N GLN A 120 -8.60 15.20 -0.71
CA GLN A 120 -9.50 14.38 -1.50
C GLN A 120 -10.04 15.15 -2.72
N GLY A 121 -9.99 14.53 -3.90
CA GLY A 121 -10.34 15.18 -5.16
C GLY A 121 -9.21 16.01 -5.81
N SER A 122 -8.04 16.11 -5.18
CA SER A 122 -6.84 16.66 -5.82
C SER A 122 -6.28 15.67 -6.84
N VAL A 123 -5.78 16.19 -7.96
CA VAL A 123 -5.10 15.38 -8.99
C VAL A 123 -3.74 14.88 -8.50
N LEU A 124 -3.15 15.57 -7.51
CA LEU A 124 -1.88 15.19 -6.88
C LEU A 124 -2.04 14.06 -5.86
N ALA A 125 -3.19 13.96 -5.20
CA ALA A 125 -3.40 12.97 -4.14
C ALA A 125 -2.98 11.55 -4.51
N PRO A 126 -3.42 10.97 -5.66
CA PRO A 126 -3.03 9.62 -6.04
C PRO A 126 -1.52 9.45 -6.26
N VAL A 127 -0.83 10.50 -6.73
CA VAL A 127 0.61 10.45 -6.98
C VAL A 127 1.40 10.52 -5.68
N LEU A 128 0.95 11.33 -4.75
CA LEU A 128 1.58 11.50 -3.45
C LEU A 128 1.42 10.23 -2.59
N SER A 129 0.22 9.63 -2.59
CA SER A 129 -0.03 8.38 -1.90
C SER A 129 0.75 7.21 -2.51
N LEU A 130 0.86 7.16 -3.86
CA LEU A 130 1.72 6.21 -4.56
C LEU A 130 3.18 6.30 -4.07
N VAL A 131 3.74 7.52 -3.98
CA VAL A 131 5.10 7.75 -3.47
C VAL A 131 5.21 7.33 -2.01
N PHE A 132 4.18 7.58 -1.22
CA PHE A 132 4.18 7.26 0.21
C PHE A 132 4.31 5.77 0.47
N ILE A 133 3.55 4.93 -0.26
CA ILE A 133 3.48 3.49 -0.01
C ILE A 133 4.55 2.68 -0.77
N ASN A 134 5.20 3.26 -1.77
CA ASN A 134 6.02 2.55 -2.75
C ASN A 134 7.15 1.71 -2.13
N ASP A 135 7.76 2.17 -1.04
CA ASP A 135 8.88 1.48 -0.36
C ASP A 135 8.44 0.37 0.61
N LEU A 136 7.13 0.14 0.77
CA LEU A 136 6.60 -0.89 1.65
C LEU A 136 7.08 -2.30 1.27
N SER A 137 7.23 -2.55 -0.03
CA SER A 137 7.66 -3.86 -0.55
C SER A 137 9.16 -4.11 -0.50
N ASP A 138 9.99 -3.06 -0.33
CA ASP A 138 11.44 -3.14 -0.57
C ASP A 138 12.20 -4.09 0.36
N SER A 139 11.73 -4.27 1.57
CA SER A 139 12.41 -5.10 2.59
C SER A 139 11.85 -6.51 2.71
N LEU A 140 10.78 -6.84 1.98
CA LEU A 140 10.07 -8.10 2.13
C LEU A 140 10.77 -9.25 1.39
N GLN A 141 10.62 -10.47 1.90
CA GLN A 141 11.11 -11.68 1.25
C GLN A 141 10.16 -12.19 0.18
N HIS A 142 8.87 -11.89 0.33
CA HIS A 142 7.81 -12.33 -0.57
C HIS A 142 7.20 -11.15 -1.30
N PRO A 143 6.68 -11.37 -2.53
CA PRO A 143 6.07 -10.30 -3.29
C PRO A 143 4.84 -9.75 -2.57
N LEU A 144 4.80 -8.44 -2.40
CA LEU A 144 3.67 -7.66 -1.92
C LEU A 144 3.12 -6.86 -3.10
N TYR A 145 1.92 -7.18 -3.53
CA TYR A 145 1.23 -6.48 -4.61
C TYR A 145 0.38 -5.36 -4.02
N LEU A 146 0.50 -4.17 -4.58
CA LEU A 146 -0.15 -2.95 -4.07
C LEU A 146 -1.17 -2.45 -5.10
N LEU A 147 -2.40 -2.23 -4.64
CA LEU A 147 -3.49 -1.66 -5.43
C LEU A 147 -4.28 -0.70 -4.54
N ASP A 148 -4.09 0.59 -4.76
CA ASP A 148 -4.72 1.65 -3.96
C ASP A 148 -4.55 1.39 -2.45
N ASP A 149 -5.63 1.16 -1.72
CA ASP A 149 -5.66 0.90 -0.27
C ASP A 149 -5.45 -0.59 0.06
N ASP A 150 -5.47 -1.46 -0.94
CA ASP A 150 -5.33 -2.90 -0.77
C ASP A 150 -3.91 -3.36 -1.06
N SER A 151 -3.40 -4.23 -0.21
CA SER A 151 -2.13 -4.92 -0.46
C SER A 151 -2.26 -6.42 -0.25
N THR A 152 -1.56 -7.21 -1.06
CA THR A 152 -1.63 -8.67 -1.01
C THR A 152 -0.24 -9.27 -1.00
N LEU A 153 0.14 -9.86 0.13
CA LEU A 153 1.37 -10.61 0.32
C LEU A 153 1.15 -12.07 -0.10
N CYS A 154 1.96 -12.59 -1.01
CA CYS A 154 1.77 -13.94 -1.55
C CYS A 154 3.00 -14.82 -1.33
N ARG A 155 2.77 -16.10 -0.95
CA ARG A 155 3.79 -17.13 -0.90
C ARG A 155 3.31 -18.45 -1.47
N THR A 156 4.14 -19.09 -2.30
CA THR A 156 3.95 -20.46 -2.77
C THR A 156 4.61 -21.44 -1.80
N ILE A 157 3.92 -22.57 -1.50
CA ILE A 157 4.41 -23.69 -0.72
C ILE A 157 4.54 -24.89 -1.65
N CYS A 158 5.77 -25.32 -1.90
CA CYS A 158 6.04 -26.41 -2.84
C CYS A 158 5.91 -27.78 -2.20
N ASN A 159 6.25 -27.92 -0.91
CA ASN A 159 6.19 -29.19 -0.19
C ASN A 159 5.44 -29.01 1.13
N PRO A 160 4.66 -30.02 1.57
CA PRO A 160 3.98 -29.97 2.86
C PRO A 160 4.92 -29.82 4.07
N SER A 161 6.18 -30.30 3.94
CA SER A 161 7.23 -30.14 4.97
C SER A 161 7.62 -28.68 5.20
N ASP A 162 7.36 -27.82 4.22
CA ASP A 162 7.79 -26.40 4.25
C ASP A 162 6.74 -25.50 4.89
N GLU A 163 5.61 -26.05 5.32
CA GLU A 163 4.48 -25.26 5.87
C GLU A 163 4.90 -24.39 7.05
N GLN A 164 5.64 -24.96 8.00
CA GLN A 164 6.09 -24.20 9.17
C GLN A 164 7.13 -23.13 8.84
N ALA A 165 8.04 -23.44 7.92
CA ALA A 165 9.01 -22.47 7.42
C ALA A 165 8.31 -21.37 6.61
N ALA A 166 7.26 -21.73 5.87
CA ALA A 166 6.43 -20.79 5.13
C ALA A 166 5.70 -19.82 6.07
N ALA A 167 5.07 -20.34 7.12
CA ALA A 167 4.42 -19.52 8.12
C ALA A 167 5.42 -18.57 8.78
N SER A 168 6.57 -19.06 9.24
CA SER A 168 7.60 -18.25 9.91
C SER A 168 8.11 -17.12 9.03
N SER A 169 8.30 -17.33 7.73
CA SER A 169 8.78 -16.29 6.84
C SER A 169 7.72 -15.26 6.47
N LEU A 170 6.44 -15.67 6.38
CA LEU A 170 5.34 -14.72 6.23
C LEU A 170 5.18 -13.85 7.48
N PHE A 171 5.34 -14.42 8.68
CA PHE A 171 5.36 -13.65 9.93
C PHE A 171 6.50 -12.65 9.95
N ALA A 172 7.71 -13.04 9.51
CA ALA A 172 8.84 -12.13 9.43
C ALA A 172 8.58 -10.95 8.48
N ASP A 173 7.85 -11.16 7.38
CA ASP A 173 7.44 -10.08 6.49
C ASP A 173 6.33 -9.22 7.11
N LEU A 174 5.36 -9.80 7.82
CA LEU A 174 4.35 -9.05 8.59
C LEU A 174 4.98 -8.18 9.68
N ASP A 175 6.01 -8.67 10.36
CA ASP A 175 6.76 -7.88 11.36
C ASP A 175 7.45 -6.68 10.70
N LYS A 176 8.01 -6.84 9.49
CA LYS A 176 8.58 -5.73 8.73
C LYS A 176 7.54 -4.72 8.28
N ILE A 177 6.38 -5.21 7.79
CA ILE A 177 5.22 -4.36 7.44
C ILE A 177 4.76 -3.57 8.67
N THR A 178 4.67 -4.21 9.83
CA THR A 178 4.32 -3.56 11.09
C THR A 178 5.37 -2.52 11.50
N SER A 179 6.65 -2.83 11.36
CA SER A 179 7.74 -1.88 11.65
C SER A 179 7.70 -0.67 10.72
N TRP A 180 7.44 -0.89 9.43
CA TRP A 180 7.23 0.16 8.42
C TRP A 180 6.02 1.03 8.79
N SER A 181 4.91 0.42 9.11
CA SER A 181 3.66 1.06 9.54
C SER A 181 3.91 1.99 10.75
N ASN A 182 4.58 1.50 11.78
CA ASN A 182 4.94 2.31 12.95
C ASN A 182 5.88 3.46 12.61
N THR A 183 6.85 3.24 11.72
CA THR A 183 7.83 4.26 11.31
C THR A 183 7.15 5.42 10.57
N TRP A 184 6.19 5.11 9.71
CA TRP A 184 5.53 6.10 8.84
C TRP A 184 4.16 6.53 9.35
N ASN A 185 3.78 6.10 10.58
CA ASN A 185 2.52 6.43 11.24
C ASN A 185 1.29 6.07 10.38
N MET A 186 1.35 4.93 9.70
CA MET A 186 0.25 4.35 8.93
C MET A 186 -0.29 3.13 9.67
N SER A 187 -1.57 2.83 9.55
CA SER A 187 -2.17 1.68 10.22
C SER A 187 -2.87 0.76 9.22
N PHE A 188 -2.81 -0.54 9.49
CA PHE A 188 -3.59 -1.54 8.78
C PHE A 188 -4.84 -1.88 9.59
N ASN A 189 -5.94 -2.20 8.89
CA ASN A 189 -7.20 -2.59 9.51
C ASN A 189 -7.26 -4.11 9.67
N PRO A 190 -7.12 -4.66 10.91
CA PRO A 190 -7.13 -6.10 11.12
C PRO A 190 -8.49 -6.73 10.82
N ASP A 191 -9.61 -5.98 10.98
CA ASP A 191 -10.96 -6.50 10.74
C ASP A 191 -11.26 -6.70 9.25
N LYS A 192 -10.56 -5.98 8.38
CA LYS A 192 -10.66 -6.10 6.93
C LYS A 192 -9.50 -6.89 6.31
N SER A 193 -8.49 -7.23 7.09
CA SER A 193 -7.37 -8.03 6.62
C SER A 193 -7.70 -9.51 6.67
N HIS A 194 -7.41 -10.24 5.61
CA HIS A 194 -7.82 -11.64 5.45
C HIS A 194 -6.67 -12.53 4.99
N THR A 195 -6.65 -13.77 5.51
CA THR A 195 -5.74 -14.80 5.02
C THR A 195 -6.48 -15.74 4.07
N HIS A 196 -5.89 -15.96 2.90
CA HIS A 196 -6.39 -16.87 1.88
C HIS A 196 -5.47 -18.07 1.76
N TYR A 197 -6.08 -19.24 1.66
CA TYR A 197 -5.40 -20.50 1.46
C TYR A 197 -5.95 -21.20 0.23
N LEU A 198 -5.10 -21.45 -0.75
CA LEU A 198 -5.46 -22.16 -1.97
C LEU A 198 -4.66 -23.45 -2.06
N SER A 199 -5.37 -24.58 -2.18
CA SER A 199 -4.78 -25.90 -2.31
C SER A 199 -5.47 -26.69 -3.42
N PRO A 200 -4.72 -27.48 -4.24
CA PRO A 200 -5.31 -28.33 -5.26
C PRO A 200 -6.12 -29.52 -4.69
N LYS A 201 -6.02 -29.77 -3.38
CA LYS A 201 -6.69 -30.88 -2.70
C LYS A 201 -7.95 -30.47 -1.95
N GLY A 202 -8.39 -29.21 -2.08
CA GLY A 202 -9.46 -28.65 -1.25
C GLY A 202 -8.96 -28.18 0.12
N PRO A 203 -9.81 -27.64 0.99
CA PRO A 203 -9.39 -27.06 2.25
C PRO A 203 -8.79 -28.14 3.17
N PHE A 204 -7.48 -28.09 3.36
CA PHE A 204 -6.78 -28.85 4.36
C PHE A 204 -6.62 -28.01 5.63
N GLY A 205 -7.07 -28.59 6.74
CA GLY A 205 -6.76 -28.13 8.08
C GLY A 205 -7.08 -26.66 8.39
N THR A 206 -7.49 -26.39 9.59
CA THR A 206 -7.71 -25.04 10.13
C THR A 206 -6.45 -24.19 9.85
N PRO A 207 -6.55 -23.05 9.14
CA PRO A 207 -5.40 -22.18 8.99
C PRO A 207 -4.89 -21.79 10.37
N PRO A 208 -3.57 -21.75 10.61
CA PRO A 208 -3.06 -21.21 11.85
C PRO A 208 -3.62 -19.80 12.00
N HIS A 209 -4.16 -19.49 13.18
CA HIS A 209 -4.69 -18.16 13.50
C HIS A 209 -3.57 -17.12 13.46
N LEU A 210 -3.33 -16.56 12.29
CA LEU A 210 -2.25 -15.60 12.03
C LEU A 210 -2.51 -14.21 12.59
N LEU A 211 -3.75 -13.88 12.95
CA LEU A 211 -4.16 -12.53 13.37
C LEU A 211 -4.73 -12.41 14.80
N SER A 212 -4.74 -13.46 15.61
CA SER A 212 -5.36 -13.42 16.95
C SER A 212 -4.43 -13.00 18.09
N GLN A 213 -3.21 -12.53 17.86
CA GLN A 213 -2.25 -12.21 18.93
C GLN A 213 -1.79 -10.75 19.01
N GLN A 214 -2.50 -9.81 18.39
CA GLN A 214 -2.17 -8.36 18.55
C GLN A 214 -3.29 -7.55 19.20
N SER A 215 -4.04 -8.14 20.16
CA SER A 215 -4.89 -7.39 21.07
C SER A 215 -4.43 -7.65 22.50
N SER A 216 -3.44 -6.90 22.96
CA SER A 216 -3.16 -6.65 24.39
C SER A 216 -2.40 -5.33 24.50
#